data_d9059d7bfa715a19b9ef787977da6fbf
#
_entry.id   d9059d7bfa715a19b9ef787977da6fbf
#
_cell.length_a   1.000
_cell.length_b   1.000
_cell.length_c   1.000
_cell.angle_alpha   90.00
_cell.angle_beta   90.00
_cell.angle_gamma   90.00
#
_symmetry.space_group_name_H-M   'P 1'
#
loop_
_entity.id
_entity.type
_entity.pdbx_description
1 polymer ?
#
loop_
_entity_poly.entity_id
_entity_poly.type
_entity_poly.pdbx_seq_one_letter_code
_entity_poly.pdbx_strand_id
1 'polypeptide(L)'
;MKELISWKLTALSGKTYTPADFPVCEKNADTCVWKRDDGFSVTVKTCASEPVVWDKLFVANEPEQILDVRYPVIELPFGEKYDILYGYDLGIITKNNKIECGVVNNVRLLGVPVFALLSDDGGYYFDCRRLEVRGNGVDYFVSEDKKSIKIEIIHAYSKTIRAYDAAYGEFSGKWFDAAEIYRNWRKEHQLFSNIEAHPVLKDIDLWIWNRGPIAEVVPPVLELKKRLPDCKLALNWYWWHNIPYDTEYPDFWPPREGEDKFREAVKLLNDNGIYVQVYINGVCWDVDGKSWDEGGLESCMIDREGEVVSTMFNQYTRHRLGYMCGEGKIFRRRMVELVKTLQSCGLNGQYMDMISHMGVHHCYNPRHKHAPGDVQIMLDGYRAMIDEIHAEIPGFPITSESCGECFLDSLAGVTVCNSISSEHLRKDFLEVVPLFPAVYHGQTVMFGNYASMTGVTPWDIMWPPEDRWQEESAWHEIYPDQYYIESSRNIIFGIQPTVCDFYPAVAAKDEYAPARVFLQKSVEFYHRYKDFLFYGYMLSPEGFECDEVSVDFFGRMIFTKREMARTITKKLPSVLHSVWQNKDGKKGLFLANYTSAERVWSFNGKSGKIAPRSFEMIEL
;
A
#
# COMPACT_ATOMS: atom_id res chain seq x y z
N MET A 1 -14.75 -28.64 2.53
CA MET A 1 -14.85 -27.17 2.67
C MET A 1 -16.16 -26.62 2.13
N LYS A 2 -16.59 -26.91 0.91
CA LYS A 2 -17.82 -26.36 0.28
C LYS A 2 -19.10 -26.53 1.12
N GLU A 3 -19.24 -27.59 1.89
CA GLU A 3 -20.40 -27.83 2.77
C GLU A 3 -20.43 -26.95 4.03
N LEU A 4 -19.33 -26.35 4.39
CA LEU A 4 -19.18 -25.48 5.56
C LEU A 4 -19.39 -23.99 5.22
N ILE A 5 -19.53 -23.66 3.92
CA ILE A 5 -19.62 -22.28 3.46
C ILE A 5 -21.01 -21.71 3.69
N SER A 6 -21.03 -20.52 4.24
CA SER A 6 -22.22 -19.71 4.46
C SER A 6 -22.01 -18.30 3.89
N TRP A 7 -23.03 -17.47 4.01
CA TRP A 7 -23.01 -16.06 3.66
C TRP A 7 -23.76 -15.22 4.70
N LYS A 8 -23.50 -13.91 4.69
CA LYS A 8 -24.17 -12.95 5.56
C LYS A 8 -24.30 -11.62 4.83
N LEU A 9 -25.47 -11.00 4.91
CA LEU A 9 -25.75 -9.69 4.34
C LEU A 9 -26.15 -8.75 5.48
N THR A 10 -25.62 -7.51 5.45
CA THR A 10 -26.01 -6.48 6.40
C THR A 10 -26.72 -5.35 5.66
N ALA A 11 -27.92 -5.04 6.06
CA ALA A 11 -28.75 -4.02 5.44
C ALA A 11 -28.50 -2.62 6.03
N LEU A 12 -29.01 -1.59 5.33
CA LEU A 12 -28.93 -0.20 5.77
C LEU A 12 -29.57 0.02 7.14
N SER A 13 -30.66 -0.69 7.46
CA SER A 13 -31.29 -0.67 8.80
C SER A 13 -30.43 -1.25 9.92
N GLY A 14 -29.31 -1.93 9.58
CA GLY A 14 -28.52 -2.75 10.51
C GLY A 14 -28.99 -4.20 10.63
N LYS A 15 -30.11 -4.56 9.98
CA LYS A 15 -30.58 -5.93 9.97
C LYS A 15 -29.60 -6.84 9.25
N THR A 16 -29.35 -8.02 9.81
CA THR A 16 -28.52 -9.06 9.21
C THR A 16 -29.37 -10.18 8.66
N TYR A 17 -29.03 -10.66 7.46
CA TYR A 17 -29.63 -11.81 6.81
C TYR A 17 -28.58 -12.92 6.64
N THR A 18 -28.99 -14.15 6.90
CA THR A 18 -28.18 -15.37 6.79
C THR A 18 -29.01 -16.46 6.09
N PRO A 19 -28.44 -17.61 5.70
CA PRO A 19 -29.23 -18.72 5.17
C PRO A 19 -30.43 -19.15 6.05
N ALA A 20 -30.35 -18.98 7.35
CA ALA A 20 -31.42 -19.33 8.28
C ALA A 20 -32.68 -18.47 8.13
N ASP A 21 -32.59 -17.29 7.54
CA ASP A 21 -33.71 -16.38 7.28
C ASP A 21 -34.48 -16.71 5.99
N PHE A 22 -34.07 -17.76 5.27
CA PHE A 22 -34.63 -18.18 3.99
C PHE A 22 -35.22 -19.59 4.10
N PRO A 23 -36.55 -19.73 4.14
CA PRO A 23 -37.19 -21.03 4.38
C PRO A 23 -37.02 -22.03 3.23
N VAL A 24 -36.76 -21.53 2.02
CA VAL A 24 -36.58 -22.39 0.84
C VAL A 24 -35.10 -22.36 0.42
N CYS A 25 -34.53 -23.58 0.32
CA CYS A 25 -33.19 -23.79 -0.23
C CYS A 25 -33.24 -24.86 -1.31
N GLU A 26 -32.98 -24.46 -2.56
CA GLU A 26 -32.89 -25.35 -3.71
C GLU A 26 -31.41 -25.56 -4.06
N LYS A 27 -30.94 -26.80 -4.12
CA LYS A 27 -29.55 -27.13 -4.39
C LYS A 27 -29.44 -28.10 -5.57
N ASN A 28 -28.58 -27.79 -6.52
CA ASN A 28 -28.14 -28.72 -7.56
C ASN A 28 -26.59 -28.79 -7.57
N ALA A 29 -25.99 -29.41 -8.59
CA ALA A 29 -24.54 -29.65 -8.65
C ALA A 29 -23.69 -28.36 -8.51
N ASP A 30 -24.11 -27.28 -9.17
CA ASP A 30 -23.31 -26.06 -9.29
C ASP A 30 -23.99 -24.81 -8.70
N THR A 31 -25.24 -24.95 -8.24
CA THR A 31 -26.01 -23.78 -7.80
C THR A 31 -26.77 -24.09 -6.50
N CYS A 32 -26.74 -23.15 -5.59
CA CYS A 32 -27.56 -23.15 -4.39
C CYS A 32 -28.37 -21.84 -4.34
N VAL A 33 -29.68 -21.94 -4.17
CA VAL A 33 -30.60 -20.79 -4.17
C VAL A 33 -31.38 -20.80 -2.89
N TRP A 34 -31.28 -19.71 -2.13
CA TRP A 34 -32.10 -19.43 -0.96
C TRP A 34 -33.18 -18.41 -1.33
N LYS A 35 -34.44 -18.69 -0.98
CA LYS A 35 -35.59 -17.85 -1.33
C LYS A 35 -36.49 -17.60 -0.12
N ARG A 36 -37.10 -16.42 -0.12
CA ARG A 36 -38.16 -16.01 0.81
C ARG A 36 -39.46 -15.79 0.05
N ASP A 37 -40.56 -15.79 0.78
CA ASP A 37 -41.92 -15.60 0.22
C ASP A 37 -42.11 -14.19 -0.41
N ASP A 38 -41.38 -13.20 0.06
CA ASP A 38 -41.39 -11.85 -0.50
C ASP A 38 -40.58 -11.69 -1.81
N GLY A 39 -40.00 -12.79 -2.32
CA GLY A 39 -39.20 -12.83 -3.53
C GLY A 39 -37.72 -12.51 -3.34
N PHE A 40 -37.29 -12.10 -2.15
CA PHE A 40 -35.86 -11.91 -1.83
C PHE A 40 -35.10 -13.21 -1.98
N SER A 41 -34.00 -13.18 -2.72
CA SER A 41 -33.21 -14.39 -2.96
C SER A 41 -31.71 -14.13 -2.95
N VAL A 42 -30.98 -15.16 -2.52
CA VAL A 42 -29.52 -15.24 -2.63
C VAL A 42 -29.17 -16.49 -3.40
N THR A 43 -28.33 -16.35 -4.41
CA THR A 43 -27.90 -17.46 -5.26
C THR A 43 -26.38 -17.56 -5.23
N VAL A 44 -25.84 -18.73 -4.94
CA VAL A 44 -24.42 -19.05 -5.11
C VAL A 44 -24.28 -19.99 -6.29
N LYS A 45 -23.44 -19.63 -7.26
CA LYS A 45 -23.12 -20.43 -8.43
C LYS A 45 -21.63 -20.72 -8.50
N THR A 46 -21.26 -21.99 -8.54
CA THR A 46 -19.88 -22.45 -8.74
C THR A 46 -19.49 -22.29 -10.22
N CYS A 47 -18.39 -21.58 -10.46
CA CYS A 47 -17.84 -21.32 -11.79
C CYS A 47 -16.65 -22.23 -12.12
N ALA A 48 -15.86 -22.60 -11.11
CA ALA A 48 -14.73 -23.54 -11.22
C ALA A 48 -14.49 -24.24 -9.88
N SER A 49 -13.81 -25.39 -9.90
CA SER A 49 -13.47 -26.15 -8.69
C SER A 49 -11.97 -26.39 -8.50
N GLU A 50 -11.17 -26.07 -9.51
CA GLU A 50 -9.72 -26.25 -9.51
C GLU A 50 -9.01 -24.98 -10.02
N PRO A 51 -7.83 -24.61 -9.48
CA PRO A 51 -7.14 -25.23 -8.34
C PRO A 51 -7.81 -24.95 -6.99
N VAL A 52 -8.76 -24.03 -6.94
CA VAL A 52 -9.62 -23.68 -5.82
C VAL A 52 -11.04 -23.45 -6.30
N VAL A 53 -12.01 -23.59 -5.42
CA VAL A 53 -13.41 -23.31 -5.76
C VAL A 53 -13.57 -21.83 -6.05
N TRP A 54 -14.19 -21.50 -7.18
CA TRP A 54 -14.58 -20.14 -7.53
C TRP A 54 -16.09 -20.06 -7.65
N ASP A 55 -16.67 -19.28 -6.78
CA ASP A 55 -18.11 -19.06 -6.70
C ASP A 55 -18.49 -17.61 -6.99
N LYS A 56 -19.72 -17.43 -7.48
CA LYS A 56 -20.40 -16.13 -7.59
C LYS A 56 -21.63 -16.11 -6.72
N LEU A 57 -21.71 -15.15 -5.81
CA LEU A 57 -22.91 -14.90 -5.02
C LEU A 57 -23.71 -13.76 -5.66
N PHE A 58 -25.00 -13.99 -5.89
CA PHE A 58 -25.96 -13.03 -6.42
C PHE A 58 -26.99 -12.69 -5.35
N VAL A 59 -27.33 -11.40 -5.26
CA VAL A 59 -28.42 -10.90 -4.39
C VAL A 59 -29.49 -10.30 -5.29
N ALA A 60 -30.75 -10.65 -5.09
CA ALA A 60 -31.85 -10.16 -5.90
C ALA A 60 -33.12 -9.91 -5.05
N ASN A 61 -33.86 -8.85 -5.42
CA ASN A 61 -35.12 -8.44 -4.78
C ASN A 61 -34.97 -8.21 -3.29
N GLU A 62 -33.86 -7.64 -2.85
CA GLU A 62 -33.62 -7.26 -1.47
C GLU A 62 -34.69 -6.26 -0.99
N PRO A 63 -35.31 -6.48 0.19
CA PRO A 63 -36.40 -5.64 0.71
C PRO A 63 -35.92 -4.25 1.14
N GLU A 64 -34.62 -4.09 1.33
CA GLU A 64 -33.94 -2.84 1.67
C GLU A 64 -32.51 -2.86 1.13
N GLN A 65 -31.87 -1.70 1.11
CA GLN A 65 -30.49 -1.58 0.61
C GLN A 65 -29.53 -2.43 1.48
N ILE A 66 -28.72 -3.26 0.83
CA ILE A 66 -27.61 -3.97 1.48
C ILE A 66 -26.39 -3.03 1.53
N LEU A 67 -25.65 -3.04 2.63
CA LEU A 67 -24.40 -2.27 2.79
C LEU A 67 -23.15 -3.16 2.79
N ASP A 68 -23.30 -4.41 3.20
CA ASP A 68 -22.19 -5.33 3.42
C ASP A 68 -22.59 -6.74 2.98
N VAL A 69 -21.76 -7.32 2.12
CA VAL A 69 -21.91 -8.71 1.66
C VAL A 69 -20.69 -9.49 2.15
N ARG A 70 -20.92 -10.52 2.96
CA ARG A 70 -19.86 -11.41 3.46
C ARG A 70 -20.00 -12.78 2.82
N TYR A 71 -19.02 -13.12 2.00
CA TYR A 71 -18.95 -14.41 1.31
C TYR A 71 -17.52 -14.72 0.87
N PRO A 72 -16.98 -15.91 1.14
CA PRO A 72 -17.52 -16.94 2.03
C PRO A 72 -17.49 -16.53 3.52
N VAL A 73 -18.40 -17.08 4.28
CA VAL A 73 -18.36 -17.13 5.75
C VAL A 73 -18.13 -18.58 6.14
N ILE A 74 -17.05 -18.85 6.86
CA ILE A 74 -16.64 -20.22 7.20
C ILE A 74 -16.00 -20.27 8.59
N GLU A 75 -16.20 -21.38 9.28
CA GLU A 75 -15.45 -21.74 10.48
C GLU A 75 -14.61 -22.98 10.18
N LEU A 76 -13.30 -22.90 10.46
CA LEU A 76 -12.32 -23.94 10.18
C LEU A 76 -11.61 -24.36 11.46
N PRO A 77 -11.14 -25.63 11.55
CA PRO A 77 -10.16 -26.00 12.55
C PRO A 77 -8.92 -25.09 12.45
N PHE A 78 -8.43 -24.66 13.62
CA PHE A 78 -7.24 -23.85 13.74
C PHE A 78 -6.24 -24.56 14.65
N GLY A 79 -5.07 -24.00 14.88
CA GLY A 79 -4.06 -24.56 15.76
C GLY A 79 -2.73 -23.83 15.62
N GLU A 80 -1.75 -24.22 16.43
CA GLU A 80 -0.44 -23.55 16.49
C GLU A 80 0.37 -23.64 15.20
N LYS A 81 -0.03 -24.51 14.26
CA LYS A 81 0.67 -24.67 12.98
C LYS A 81 0.37 -23.57 11.95
N TYR A 82 -0.68 -22.76 12.11
CA TYR A 82 -1.08 -21.79 11.12
C TYR A 82 -0.60 -20.38 11.41
N ASP A 83 0.16 -19.81 10.48
CA ASP A 83 0.36 -18.37 10.34
C ASP A 83 -0.77 -17.77 9.48
N ILE A 84 -0.99 -16.45 9.54
CA ILE A 84 -2.04 -15.78 8.75
C ILE A 84 -1.40 -14.82 7.76
N LEU A 85 -1.65 -15.03 6.46
CA LEU A 85 -1.30 -14.14 5.37
C LEU A 85 -2.49 -13.26 5.00
N TYR A 86 -2.26 -11.97 4.76
CA TYR A 86 -3.21 -11.07 4.13
C TYR A 86 -2.52 -9.98 3.29
N GLY A 87 -3.20 -9.56 2.22
CA GLY A 87 -2.64 -8.70 1.19
C GLY A 87 -2.70 -7.20 1.50
N TYR A 88 -2.43 -6.78 2.75
CA TYR A 88 -2.33 -5.37 3.10
C TYR A 88 -1.03 -4.77 2.54
N ASP A 89 -1.14 -3.70 1.76
CA ASP A 89 -0.04 -3.06 1.03
C ASP A 89 0.82 -4.08 0.26
N LEU A 90 2.08 -4.31 0.63
CA LEU A 90 2.93 -5.35 0.02
C LEU A 90 2.46 -6.77 0.30
N GLY A 91 1.96 -7.01 1.47
CA GLY A 91 1.59 -8.32 2.02
C GLY A 91 2.19 -8.53 3.41
N ILE A 92 1.40 -9.10 4.31
CA ILE A 92 1.75 -9.29 5.72
C ILE A 92 1.49 -10.73 6.13
N ILE A 93 2.43 -11.30 6.89
CA ILE A 93 2.23 -12.54 7.64
C ILE A 93 2.22 -12.22 9.13
N THR A 94 1.16 -12.64 9.82
CA THR A 94 1.09 -12.65 11.29
C THR A 94 1.44 -14.06 11.79
N LYS A 95 2.51 -14.17 12.56
CA LYS A 95 2.94 -15.45 13.13
C LYS A 95 1.95 -15.96 14.18
N ASN A 96 1.72 -17.26 14.22
CA ASN A 96 0.71 -17.89 15.09
C ASN A 96 0.80 -17.47 16.56
N ASN A 97 2.00 -17.47 17.14
CA ASN A 97 2.22 -17.12 18.53
C ASN A 97 1.91 -15.66 18.91
N LYS A 98 1.55 -14.83 17.91
CA LYS A 98 1.25 -13.41 18.02
C LYS A 98 -0.18 -13.05 17.60
N ILE A 99 -0.96 -14.02 17.15
CA ILE A 99 -2.35 -13.82 16.78
C ILE A 99 -3.18 -13.55 18.05
N GLU A 100 -3.95 -12.47 18.02
CA GLU A 100 -4.89 -12.12 19.09
C GLU A 100 -6.12 -13.03 19.03
N CYS A 101 -6.39 -13.74 20.15
CA CYS A 101 -7.49 -14.68 20.27
C CYS A 101 -8.65 -14.05 21.06
N GLY A 102 -9.86 -14.54 20.86
CA GLY A 102 -11.06 -14.06 21.56
C GLY A 102 -11.57 -12.69 21.09
N VAL A 103 -10.95 -12.12 20.06
CA VAL A 103 -11.33 -10.81 19.49
C VAL A 103 -11.52 -10.91 17.98
N VAL A 104 -12.37 -10.02 17.43
CA VAL A 104 -12.52 -9.90 15.99
C VAL A 104 -11.37 -9.04 15.44
N ASN A 105 -10.60 -9.62 14.55
CA ASN A 105 -9.55 -8.93 13.82
C ASN A 105 -10.11 -8.44 12.47
N ASN A 106 -9.99 -7.15 12.23
CA ASN A 106 -10.50 -6.51 11.02
C ASN A 106 -9.34 -6.16 10.10
N VAL A 107 -9.27 -6.75 8.92
CA VAL A 107 -8.30 -6.42 7.88
C VAL A 107 -9.04 -5.69 6.76
N ARG A 108 -8.63 -4.48 6.50
CA ARG A 108 -9.17 -3.63 5.43
C ARG A 108 -8.01 -3.16 4.56
N LEU A 109 -8.30 -2.47 3.47
CA LEU A 109 -7.29 -1.90 2.57
C LEU A 109 -6.37 -2.97 1.96
N LEU A 110 -6.98 -4.05 1.47
CA LEU A 110 -6.22 -5.09 0.78
C LEU A 110 -5.69 -4.53 -0.56
N GLY A 111 -4.38 -4.45 -0.70
CA GLY A 111 -3.70 -4.17 -1.97
C GLY A 111 -3.89 -5.31 -2.95
N VAL A 112 -3.78 -6.55 -2.46
CA VAL A 112 -4.20 -7.79 -3.11
C VAL A 112 -5.26 -8.45 -2.23
N PRO A 113 -6.45 -8.78 -2.72
CA PRO A 113 -7.55 -9.29 -1.90
C PRO A 113 -7.40 -10.78 -1.53
N VAL A 114 -6.20 -11.19 -1.14
CA VAL A 114 -5.84 -12.53 -0.72
C VAL A 114 -5.75 -12.62 0.80
N PHE A 115 -6.32 -13.67 1.35
CA PHE A 115 -6.18 -14.10 2.74
C PHE A 115 -5.87 -15.59 2.78
N ALA A 116 -4.91 -16.03 3.58
CA ALA A 116 -4.60 -17.45 3.70
C ALA A 116 -4.15 -17.85 5.11
N LEU A 117 -4.45 -19.10 5.47
CA LEU A 117 -3.82 -19.78 6.60
C LEU A 117 -2.67 -20.61 6.06
N LEU A 118 -1.45 -20.32 6.50
CA LEU A 118 -0.22 -20.96 6.03
C LEU A 118 0.28 -21.97 7.04
N SER A 119 0.69 -23.16 6.58
CA SER A 119 1.43 -24.13 7.38
C SER A 119 2.41 -24.93 6.48
N ASP A 120 3.36 -25.64 7.07
CA ASP A 120 4.30 -26.47 6.32
C ASP A 120 3.61 -27.62 5.55
N ASP A 121 2.45 -28.08 6.03
CA ASP A 121 1.65 -29.16 5.43
C ASP A 121 0.57 -28.65 4.46
N GLY A 122 0.60 -27.37 4.10
CA GLY A 122 -0.47 -26.72 3.32
C GLY A 122 -1.38 -25.86 4.18
N GLY A 123 -2.40 -25.27 3.58
CA GLY A 123 -3.26 -24.31 4.27
C GLY A 123 -4.61 -24.11 3.62
N TYR A 124 -5.24 -22.99 3.97
CA TYR A 124 -6.52 -22.58 3.43
C TYR A 124 -6.38 -21.22 2.74
N TYR A 125 -6.88 -21.13 1.53
CA TYR A 125 -6.81 -19.97 0.66
C TYR A 125 -8.17 -19.31 0.49
N PHE A 126 -8.19 -17.97 0.43
CA PHE A 126 -9.36 -17.15 0.15
C PHE A 126 -8.96 -15.93 -0.67
N ASP A 127 -9.78 -15.57 -1.66
CA ASP A 127 -9.64 -14.31 -2.38
C ASP A 127 -11.00 -13.69 -2.74
N CYS A 128 -10.97 -12.38 -3.09
CA CYS A 128 -12.05 -11.70 -3.77
C CYS A 128 -11.67 -11.50 -5.23
N ARG A 129 -12.41 -12.06 -6.19
CA ARG A 129 -12.11 -12.00 -7.62
C ARG A 129 -12.77 -10.81 -8.32
N ARG A 130 -12.63 -9.62 -7.71
CA ARG A 130 -13.22 -8.39 -8.23
C ARG A 130 -12.25 -7.23 -8.13
N LEU A 131 -11.89 -6.69 -9.30
CA LEU A 131 -10.94 -5.57 -9.41
C LEU A 131 -11.63 -4.20 -9.44
N GLU A 132 -12.94 -4.20 -9.71
CA GLU A 132 -13.73 -3.00 -9.93
C GLU A 132 -14.22 -2.35 -8.64
N VAL A 133 -14.00 -3.02 -7.49
CA VAL A 133 -14.56 -2.62 -6.20
C VAL A 133 -13.48 -2.36 -5.20
N ARG A 134 -13.54 -1.21 -4.55
CA ARG A 134 -12.78 -0.94 -3.33
C ARG A 134 -13.57 -1.43 -2.11
N GLY A 135 -12.86 -1.77 -1.04
CA GLY A 135 -13.48 -2.13 0.23
C GLY A 135 -13.60 -3.62 0.48
N ASN A 136 -12.92 -4.44 -0.32
CA ASN A 136 -12.71 -5.82 0.04
C ASN A 136 -11.90 -5.90 1.35
N GLY A 137 -12.27 -6.84 2.19
CA GLY A 137 -11.63 -7.03 3.48
C GLY A 137 -11.88 -8.41 4.05
N VAL A 138 -11.36 -8.64 5.23
CA VAL A 138 -11.55 -9.89 5.98
C VAL A 138 -11.80 -9.53 7.44
N ASP A 139 -12.83 -10.12 8.02
CA ASP A 139 -12.96 -10.24 9.46
C ASP A 139 -12.62 -11.67 9.85
N TYR A 140 -11.75 -11.86 10.84
CA TYR A 140 -11.50 -13.17 11.37
C TYR A 140 -11.48 -13.17 12.90
N PHE A 141 -11.92 -14.28 13.46
CA PHE A 141 -11.98 -14.50 14.90
C PHE A 141 -11.34 -15.85 15.22
N VAL A 142 -10.26 -15.84 16.00
CA VAL A 142 -9.65 -17.06 16.53
C VAL A 142 -10.21 -17.32 17.91
N SER A 143 -10.69 -18.55 18.17
CA SER A 143 -11.18 -18.94 19.49
C SER A 143 -10.11 -18.80 20.57
N GLU A 144 -10.51 -18.53 21.82
CA GLU A 144 -9.57 -18.35 22.94
C GLU A 144 -8.64 -19.57 23.14
N ASP A 145 -9.17 -20.77 22.87
CA ASP A 145 -8.43 -22.04 22.95
C ASP A 145 -7.65 -22.38 21.67
N LYS A 146 -7.65 -21.49 20.68
CA LYS A 146 -7.01 -21.65 19.37
C LYS A 146 -7.44 -22.89 18.56
N LYS A 147 -8.61 -23.46 18.82
CA LYS A 147 -9.06 -24.66 18.09
C LYS A 147 -9.83 -24.36 16.82
N SER A 148 -10.41 -23.18 16.71
CA SER A 148 -11.13 -22.76 15.51
C SER A 148 -10.81 -21.33 15.11
N ILE A 149 -10.99 -21.05 13.82
CA ILE A 149 -10.98 -19.71 13.24
C ILE A 149 -12.25 -19.53 12.42
N LYS A 150 -12.98 -18.47 12.70
CA LYS A 150 -14.08 -18.00 11.85
C LYS A 150 -13.55 -16.93 10.91
N ILE A 151 -13.81 -17.07 9.62
CA ILE A 151 -13.37 -16.15 8.54
C ILE A 151 -14.61 -15.64 7.82
N GLU A 152 -14.70 -14.33 7.64
CA GLU A 152 -15.74 -13.65 6.88
C GLU A 152 -15.06 -12.76 5.82
N ILE A 153 -15.10 -13.16 4.54
CA ILE A 153 -14.59 -12.35 3.44
C ILE A 153 -15.64 -11.27 3.11
N ILE A 154 -15.20 -10.02 3.07
CA ILE A 154 -16.08 -8.87 2.93
C ILE A 154 -15.98 -8.31 1.52
N HIS A 155 -17.14 -8.15 0.89
CA HIS A 155 -17.29 -7.46 -0.38
C HIS A 155 -18.06 -6.17 -0.16
N ALA A 156 -17.51 -5.06 -0.61
CA ALA A 156 -18.22 -3.81 -0.62
C ALA A 156 -19.45 -3.90 -1.54
N TYR A 157 -20.61 -3.53 -1.01
CA TYR A 157 -21.83 -3.47 -1.80
C TYR A 157 -21.83 -2.25 -2.73
N SER A 158 -22.32 -2.45 -3.94
CA SER A 158 -22.65 -1.37 -4.85
C SER A 158 -23.95 -1.70 -5.58
N LYS A 159 -24.77 -0.70 -5.86
CA LYS A 159 -26.01 -0.86 -6.64
C LYS A 159 -25.77 -1.36 -8.07
N THR A 160 -24.59 -1.09 -8.62
CA THR A 160 -24.21 -1.52 -9.98
C THR A 160 -23.69 -2.95 -10.01
N ILE A 161 -23.31 -3.51 -8.85
CA ILE A 161 -22.71 -4.82 -8.72
C ILE A 161 -23.79 -5.85 -8.43
N ARG A 162 -23.89 -6.88 -9.28
CA ARG A 162 -24.89 -7.93 -9.16
C ARG A 162 -24.34 -9.29 -8.74
N ALA A 163 -23.03 -9.46 -8.79
CA ALA A 163 -22.36 -10.67 -8.41
C ALA A 163 -21.11 -10.38 -7.56
N TYR A 164 -20.90 -11.19 -6.55
CA TYR A 164 -19.76 -11.12 -5.63
C TYR A 164 -18.92 -12.37 -5.82
N ASP A 165 -17.78 -12.21 -6.47
CA ASP A 165 -16.91 -13.30 -6.86
C ASP A 165 -15.90 -13.57 -5.74
N ALA A 166 -15.84 -14.83 -5.28
CA ALA A 166 -14.85 -15.27 -4.30
C ALA A 166 -14.26 -16.62 -4.67
N ALA A 167 -13.01 -16.83 -4.34
CA ALA A 167 -12.43 -18.17 -4.37
C ALA A 167 -11.95 -18.60 -2.99
N TYR A 168 -11.96 -19.91 -2.77
CA TYR A 168 -11.55 -20.53 -1.53
C TYR A 168 -11.21 -22.01 -1.74
N GLY A 169 -10.31 -22.52 -0.92
CA GLY A 169 -9.92 -23.93 -1.00
C GLY A 169 -8.77 -24.28 -0.08
N GLU A 170 -8.46 -25.57 -0.04
CA GLU A 170 -7.20 -26.05 0.50
C GLU A 170 -6.11 -25.85 -0.58
N PHE A 171 -4.89 -25.55 -0.16
CA PHE A 171 -3.74 -25.45 -1.04
C PHE A 171 -2.48 -25.95 -0.35
N SER A 172 -1.49 -26.32 -1.13
CA SER A 172 -0.16 -26.70 -0.64
C SER A 172 0.82 -25.58 -0.92
N GLY A 173 1.68 -25.27 0.02
CA GLY A 173 2.72 -24.27 -0.12
C GLY A 173 2.63 -23.11 0.85
N LYS A 174 3.39 -22.07 0.56
CA LYS A 174 3.58 -20.89 1.40
C LYS A 174 2.94 -19.65 0.78
N TRP A 175 3.35 -18.47 1.21
CA TRP A 175 2.77 -17.19 0.76
C TRP A 175 2.90 -16.99 -0.76
N PHE A 176 4.00 -17.47 -1.37
CA PHE A 176 4.22 -17.31 -2.80
C PHE A 176 3.25 -18.17 -3.62
N ASP A 177 2.95 -19.39 -3.18
CA ASP A 177 1.98 -20.27 -3.84
C ASP A 177 0.56 -19.68 -3.78
N ALA A 178 0.21 -19.03 -2.65
CA ALA A 178 -1.04 -18.26 -2.55
C ALA A 178 -1.07 -17.10 -3.55
N ALA A 179 0.05 -16.38 -3.72
CA ALA A 179 0.17 -15.35 -4.74
C ALA A 179 0.01 -15.89 -6.16
N GLU A 180 0.58 -17.08 -6.45
CA GLU A 180 0.48 -17.72 -7.76
C GLU A 180 -0.95 -18.13 -8.13
N ILE A 181 -1.74 -18.62 -7.18
CA ILE A 181 -3.17 -18.94 -7.42
C ILE A 181 -3.89 -17.71 -7.94
N TYR A 182 -3.76 -16.57 -7.26
CA TYR A 182 -4.40 -15.32 -7.66
C TYR A 182 -3.85 -14.77 -8.99
N ARG A 183 -2.54 -14.75 -9.13
CA ARG A 183 -1.84 -14.29 -10.34
C ARG A 183 -2.23 -15.08 -11.59
N ASN A 184 -2.33 -16.42 -11.50
CA ASN A 184 -2.70 -17.28 -12.60
C ASN A 184 -4.15 -17.06 -13.01
N TRP A 185 -5.07 -16.96 -12.04
CA TRP A 185 -6.46 -16.61 -12.33
C TRP A 185 -6.57 -15.28 -13.08
N ARG A 186 -5.83 -14.26 -12.68
CA ARG A 186 -5.82 -12.95 -13.35
C ARG A 186 -5.31 -13.02 -14.79
N LYS A 187 -4.25 -13.78 -15.03
CA LYS A 187 -3.71 -13.99 -16.38
C LYS A 187 -4.71 -14.69 -17.27
N GLU A 188 -5.36 -15.75 -16.80
CA GLU A 188 -6.36 -16.51 -17.56
C GLU A 188 -7.56 -15.65 -17.94
N HIS A 189 -7.97 -14.72 -17.08
CA HIS A 189 -9.11 -13.85 -17.33
C HIS A 189 -8.71 -12.51 -17.96
N GLN A 190 -7.45 -12.36 -18.34
CA GLN A 190 -6.88 -11.17 -19.00
C GLN A 190 -7.20 -9.85 -18.28
N LEU A 191 -7.37 -9.91 -16.95
CA LEU A 191 -7.66 -8.75 -16.16
C LEU A 191 -6.41 -7.86 -16.08
N PHE A 192 -6.56 -6.62 -16.53
CA PHE A 192 -5.45 -5.66 -16.64
C PHE A 192 -4.29 -6.11 -17.56
N SER A 193 -4.56 -6.98 -18.55
CA SER A 193 -3.54 -7.43 -19.51
C SER A 193 -2.92 -6.30 -20.32
N ASN A 194 -3.65 -5.19 -20.48
CA ASN A 194 -3.23 -4.01 -21.23
C ASN A 194 -2.61 -2.91 -20.36
N ILE A 195 -2.51 -3.14 -19.05
CA ILE A 195 -1.87 -2.16 -18.16
C ILE A 195 -0.37 -2.40 -18.17
N GLU A 196 0.35 -1.39 -18.58
CA GLU A 196 1.81 -1.34 -18.54
C GLU A 196 2.26 -0.22 -17.61
N ALA A 197 3.39 -0.42 -16.96
CA ALA A 197 4.03 0.61 -16.15
C ALA A 197 4.28 1.89 -16.96
N HIS A 198 4.01 3.04 -16.35
CA HIS A 198 4.11 4.36 -17.01
C HIS A 198 5.48 4.58 -17.65
N PRO A 199 5.55 5.00 -18.95
CA PRO A 199 6.78 5.01 -19.73
C PRO A 199 7.90 5.88 -19.16
N VAL A 200 7.57 6.95 -18.44
CA VAL A 200 8.55 7.81 -17.78
C VAL A 200 8.98 7.23 -16.43
N LEU A 201 8.02 6.80 -15.62
CA LEU A 201 8.29 6.35 -14.26
C LEU A 201 9.05 5.02 -14.20
N LYS A 202 8.82 4.11 -15.14
CA LYS A 202 9.54 2.82 -15.22
C LYS A 202 11.05 2.97 -15.35
N ASP A 203 11.49 4.10 -15.89
CA ASP A 203 12.89 4.37 -16.13
C ASP A 203 13.64 4.94 -14.91
N ILE A 204 12.92 5.37 -13.87
CA ILE A 204 13.51 5.91 -12.65
C ILE A 204 14.31 4.83 -11.92
N ASP A 205 15.52 5.20 -11.46
CA ASP A 205 16.44 4.33 -10.73
C ASP A 205 16.51 4.67 -9.25
N LEU A 206 16.13 5.91 -8.86
CA LEU A 206 16.13 6.37 -7.47
C LEU A 206 15.07 7.44 -7.27
N TRP A 207 14.24 7.26 -6.25
CA TRP A 207 13.35 8.29 -5.72
C TRP A 207 13.97 8.96 -4.49
N ILE A 208 13.93 10.28 -4.46
CA ILE A 208 14.43 11.11 -3.35
C ILE A 208 13.22 11.80 -2.71
N TRP A 209 13.01 11.57 -1.44
CA TRP A 209 11.93 12.16 -0.64
C TRP A 209 12.48 13.24 0.25
N ASN A 210 12.58 14.45 -0.25
CA ASN A 210 13.03 15.59 0.53
C ASN A 210 11.87 16.54 0.84
N ARG A 211 12.01 17.26 1.92
CA ARG A 211 10.98 18.16 2.47
C ARG A 211 11.57 19.50 2.87
N GLY A 212 10.77 20.56 2.70
CA GLY A 212 11.13 21.89 3.17
C GLY A 212 11.60 22.85 2.08
N PRO A 213 12.41 23.85 2.44
CA PRO A 213 12.78 24.94 1.54
C PRO A 213 13.77 24.50 0.44
N ILE A 214 13.81 25.31 -0.62
CA ILE A 214 14.66 25.07 -1.79
C ILE A 214 16.12 24.81 -1.41
N ALA A 215 16.65 25.58 -0.46
CA ALA A 215 18.04 25.48 -0.02
C ALA A 215 18.40 24.13 0.64
N GLU A 216 17.43 23.47 1.25
CA GLU A 216 17.59 22.16 1.89
C GLU A 216 17.33 21.00 0.90
N VAL A 217 16.47 21.22 -0.10
CA VAL A 217 15.99 20.14 -0.98
C VAL A 217 16.83 20.05 -2.26
N VAL A 218 17.06 21.14 -2.96
CA VAL A 218 17.60 21.13 -4.32
C VAL A 218 19.11 20.82 -4.39
N PRO A 219 20.00 21.47 -3.61
CA PRO A 219 21.44 21.24 -3.73
C PRO A 219 21.87 19.78 -3.52
N PRO A 220 21.39 19.05 -2.48
CA PRO A 220 21.80 17.66 -2.27
C PRO A 220 21.30 16.72 -3.37
N VAL A 221 20.14 16.99 -3.97
CA VAL A 221 19.63 16.21 -5.12
C VAL A 221 20.54 16.38 -6.34
N LEU A 222 20.97 17.61 -6.63
CA LEU A 222 21.92 17.89 -7.71
C LEU A 222 23.29 17.24 -7.47
N GLU A 223 23.75 17.24 -6.21
CA GLU A 223 25.01 16.58 -5.85
C GLU A 223 24.91 15.06 -6.02
N LEU A 224 23.78 14.45 -5.64
CA LEU A 224 23.54 13.03 -5.83
C LEU A 224 23.47 12.66 -7.33
N LYS A 225 22.87 13.50 -8.17
CA LYS A 225 22.86 13.31 -9.63
C LYS A 225 24.27 13.28 -10.23
N LYS A 226 25.20 14.12 -9.73
CA LYS A 226 26.60 14.08 -10.18
C LYS A 226 27.30 12.77 -9.82
N ARG A 227 26.93 12.16 -8.69
CA ARG A 227 27.48 10.85 -8.24
C ARG A 227 26.88 9.66 -8.98
N LEU A 228 25.69 9.83 -9.54
CA LEU A 228 24.93 8.82 -10.28
C LEU A 228 24.58 9.33 -11.69
N PRO A 229 25.59 9.63 -12.54
CA PRO A 229 25.36 10.32 -13.81
C PRO A 229 24.49 9.52 -14.78
N ASP A 230 24.63 8.19 -14.79
CA ASP A 230 23.94 7.28 -15.71
C ASP A 230 22.53 6.89 -15.21
N CYS A 231 22.23 7.15 -13.94
CA CYS A 231 20.94 6.81 -13.32
C CYS A 231 19.92 7.94 -13.48
N LYS A 232 18.65 7.57 -13.66
CA LYS A 232 17.52 8.50 -13.65
C LYS A 232 17.02 8.71 -12.24
N LEU A 233 17.01 9.95 -11.77
CA LEU A 233 16.61 10.36 -10.44
C LEU A 233 15.24 11.03 -10.48
N ALA A 234 14.45 10.81 -9.45
CA ALA A 234 13.18 11.49 -9.21
C ALA A 234 13.17 12.16 -7.83
N LEU A 235 12.61 13.34 -7.76
CA LEU A 235 12.35 14.05 -6.52
C LEU A 235 10.84 14.02 -6.24
N ASN A 236 10.46 13.51 -5.06
CA ASN A 236 9.14 13.70 -4.47
C ASN A 236 9.29 14.75 -3.36
N TRP A 237 8.85 15.96 -3.64
CA TRP A 237 9.11 17.11 -2.79
C TRP A 237 7.96 17.39 -1.84
N TYR A 238 8.18 17.22 -0.54
CA TYR A 238 7.26 17.52 0.56
C TYR A 238 7.52 18.92 1.14
N TRP A 239 6.52 19.50 1.81
CA TRP A 239 6.59 20.82 2.46
C TRP A 239 7.12 21.94 1.53
N TRP A 240 6.85 21.79 0.24
CA TRP A 240 7.08 22.82 -0.76
C TRP A 240 6.15 24.02 -0.58
N HIS A 241 4.98 23.78 0.04
CA HIS A 241 3.91 24.71 0.35
C HIS A 241 4.16 25.44 1.68
N ASN A 242 3.37 26.50 1.96
CA ASN A 242 3.50 27.35 3.14
C ASN A 242 2.46 27.06 4.22
N ILE A 243 1.91 25.86 4.30
CA ILE A 243 1.00 25.40 5.34
C ILE A 243 1.69 24.36 6.22
N PRO A 244 1.39 24.31 7.54
CA PRO A 244 1.88 23.24 8.41
C PRO A 244 1.39 21.88 7.91
N TYR A 245 2.20 20.85 8.10
CA TYR A 245 1.88 19.51 7.63
C TYR A 245 0.62 18.98 8.30
N ASP A 246 -0.26 18.35 7.50
CA ASP A 246 -1.60 17.88 7.90
C ASP A 246 -2.52 18.96 8.47
N THR A 247 -2.47 20.15 7.87
CA THR A 247 -3.38 21.25 8.16
C THR A 247 -3.74 22.00 6.88
N GLU A 248 -4.77 22.79 6.93
CA GLU A 248 -5.21 23.75 5.89
C GLU A 248 -5.38 23.14 4.48
N TYR A 249 -5.51 21.81 4.36
CA TYR A 249 -5.80 21.18 3.07
C TYR A 249 -7.15 21.63 2.51
N PRO A 250 -7.32 21.82 1.18
CA PRO A 250 -6.33 21.66 0.12
C PRO A 250 -5.61 22.97 -0.29
N ASP A 251 -5.42 23.92 0.61
CA ASP A 251 -4.89 25.25 0.33
C ASP A 251 -3.35 25.26 0.19
N PHE A 252 -2.81 24.34 -0.62
CA PHE A 252 -1.35 24.15 -0.80
C PHE A 252 -0.66 25.33 -1.51
N TRP A 253 -1.39 26.07 -2.34
CA TRP A 253 -0.84 27.21 -3.08
C TRP A 253 -0.93 28.50 -2.27
N PRO A 254 0.06 29.40 -2.28
CA PRO A 254 1.30 29.40 -3.08
C PRO A 254 2.44 28.59 -2.47
N PRO A 255 3.53 28.35 -3.25
CA PRO A 255 4.76 27.77 -2.72
C PRO A 255 5.38 28.59 -1.59
N ARG A 256 6.06 27.92 -0.68
CA ARG A 256 6.69 28.49 0.55
C ARG A 256 7.55 29.74 0.30
N GLU A 257 8.35 29.73 -0.77
CA GLU A 257 9.31 30.79 -1.09
C GLU A 257 8.85 31.65 -2.29
N GLY A 258 7.60 31.51 -2.69
CA GLY A 258 6.97 32.19 -3.82
C GLY A 258 7.11 31.45 -5.14
N GLU A 259 6.20 31.77 -6.08
CA GLU A 259 6.07 31.08 -7.35
C GLU A 259 7.33 31.15 -8.22
N ASP A 260 7.93 32.34 -8.37
CA ASP A 260 9.11 32.52 -9.23
C ASP A 260 10.28 31.65 -8.82
N LYS A 261 10.63 31.64 -7.53
CA LYS A 261 11.72 30.80 -7.01
C LYS A 261 11.41 29.32 -7.14
N PHE A 262 10.16 28.94 -6.95
CA PHE A 262 9.73 27.55 -7.11
C PHE A 262 9.88 27.10 -8.57
N ARG A 263 9.43 27.92 -9.54
CA ARG A 263 9.62 27.68 -10.98
C ARG A 263 11.09 27.57 -11.38
N GLU A 264 11.94 28.46 -10.87
CA GLU A 264 13.38 28.42 -11.08
C GLU A 264 14.00 27.11 -10.54
N ALA A 265 13.60 26.68 -9.33
CA ALA A 265 14.08 25.45 -8.72
C ALA A 265 13.66 24.21 -9.51
N VAL A 266 12.39 24.12 -9.90
CA VAL A 266 11.86 23.02 -10.73
C VAL A 266 12.57 22.99 -12.09
N LYS A 267 12.75 24.16 -12.73
CA LYS A 267 13.50 24.24 -13.98
C LYS A 267 14.94 23.77 -13.84
N LEU A 268 15.64 24.17 -12.78
CA LEU A 268 17.02 23.74 -12.51
C LEU A 268 17.12 22.22 -12.36
N LEU A 269 16.18 21.58 -11.67
CA LEU A 269 16.10 20.12 -11.52
C LEU A 269 15.86 19.45 -12.88
N ASN A 270 14.89 19.93 -13.65
CA ASN A 270 14.58 19.41 -14.98
C ASN A 270 15.76 19.55 -15.96
N ASP A 271 16.45 20.69 -15.96
CA ASP A 271 17.65 20.93 -16.81
C ASP A 271 18.78 19.94 -16.48
N ASN A 272 18.78 19.36 -15.25
CA ASN A 272 19.71 18.30 -14.85
C ASN A 272 19.13 16.88 -15.02
N GLY A 273 18.00 16.73 -15.72
CA GLY A 273 17.39 15.44 -16.03
C GLY A 273 16.76 14.73 -14.82
N ILE A 274 16.35 15.50 -13.81
CA ILE A 274 15.67 14.99 -12.62
C ILE A 274 14.17 15.13 -12.81
N TYR A 275 13.43 14.03 -12.66
CA TYR A 275 11.96 14.04 -12.61
C TYR A 275 11.50 14.68 -11.30
N VAL A 276 10.52 15.57 -11.36
CA VAL A 276 10.03 16.31 -10.18
C VAL A 276 8.52 16.15 -10.05
N GLN A 277 8.10 15.68 -8.90
CA GLN A 277 6.71 15.76 -8.43
C GLN A 277 6.67 16.30 -7.00
N VAL A 278 5.52 16.81 -6.58
CA VAL A 278 5.33 17.35 -5.24
C VAL A 278 4.18 16.65 -4.52
N TYR A 279 4.21 16.69 -3.18
CA TYR A 279 3.14 16.19 -2.33
C TYR A 279 1.92 17.10 -2.37
N ILE A 280 0.73 16.52 -2.56
CA ILE A 280 -0.56 17.08 -2.14
C ILE A 280 -1.41 15.95 -1.56
N ASN A 281 -2.36 16.27 -0.67
CA ASN A 281 -3.33 15.29 -0.21
C ASN A 281 -4.53 15.23 -1.18
N GLY A 282 -4.83 14.04 -1.68
CA GLY A 282 -5.87 13.83 -2.70
C GLY A 282 -7.27 13.54 -2.14
N VAL A 283 -7.45 13.54 -0.81
CA VAL A 283 -8.63 12.96 -0.15
C VAL A 283 -9.26 13.87 0.88
N CYS A 284 -8.49 14.73 1.53
CA CYS A 284 -8.91 15.45 2.71
C CYS A 284 -9.12 16.95 2.48
N TRP A 285 -10.08 17.52 3.23
CA TRP A 285 -10.26 18.96 3.42
C TRP A 285 -10.25 19.25 4.92
N ASP A 286 -9.47 20.25 5.33
CA ASP A 286 -9.38 20.65 6.73
C ASP A 286 -10.69 21.31 7.20
N VAL A 287 -11.36 20.65 8.15
CA VAL A 287 -12.64 21.13 8.71
C VAL A 287 -12.45 22.41 9.52
N ASP A 288 -11.26 22.58 10.09
CA ASP A 288 -10.88 23.74 10.90
C ASP A 288 -10.11 24.79 10.05
N GLY A 289 -9.96 24.53 8.73
CA GLY A 289 -9.24 25.36 7.78
C GLY A 289 -10.07 26.53 7.23
N LYS A 290 -9.37 27.55 6.72
CA LYS A 290 -9.99 28.81 6.25
C LYS A 290 -10.94 28.61 5.05
N SER A 291 -10.64 27.65 4.17
CA SER A 291 -11.42 27.40 2.95
C SER A 291 -12.57 26.43 3.13
N TRP A 292 -12.80 25.90 4.33
CA TRP A 292 -13.87 24.94 4.58
C TRP A 292 -15.25 25.43 4.13
N ASP A 293 -15.56 26.70 4.40
CA ASP A 293 -16.85 27.31 4.02
C ASP A 293 -17.02 27.50 2.51
N GLU A 294 -15.98 27.25 1.70
CA GLU A 294 -16.03 27.36 0.24
C GLU A 294 -16.50 26.06 -0.44
N GLY A 295 -17.05 25.10 0.31
CA GLY A 295 -17.64 23.87 -0.22
C GLY A 295 -17.20 22.59 0.44
N GLY A 296 -16.56 22.67 1.62
CA GLY A 296 -16.15 21.51 2.39
C GLY A 296 -17.32 20.61 2.75
N LEU A 297 -18.39 21.20 3.30
CA LEU A 297 -19.60 20.46 3.71
C LEU A 297 -20.35 19.84 2.52
N GLU A 298 -20.34 20.49 1.35
CA GLU A 298 -20.93 19.98 0.11
C GLU A 298 -20.10 18.85 -0.50
N SER A 299 -18.84 18.73 -0.12
CA SER A 299 -17.90 17.75 -0.69
C SER A 299 -17.58 16.59 0.23
N CYS A 300 -17.77 16.75 1.56
CA CYS A 300 -17.33 15.77 2.55
C CYS A 300 -18.28 14.58 2.69
N MET A 301 -17.73 13.51 3.25
CA MET A 301 -18.52 12.40 3.76
C MET A 301 -19.14 12.76 5.10
N ILE A 302 -20.38 12.34 5.29
CA ILE A 302 -21.13 12.47 6.55
C ILE A 302 -21.53 11.06 6.99
N ASP A 303 -21.38 10.76 8.27
CA ASP A 303 -21.78 9.50 8.87
C ASP A 303 -23.31 9.42 9.11
N ARG A 304 -23.79 8.34 9.74
CA ARG A 304 -25.20 8.13 10.03
C ARG A 304 -25.75 9.11 11.07
N GLU A 305 -24.90 9.60 11.94
CA GLU A 305 -25.21 10.53 13.01
C GLU A 305 -25.27 11.98 12.52
N GLY A 306 -24.84 12.21 11.27
CA GLY A 306 -24.82 13.54 10.64
C GLY A 306 -23.50 14.28 10.83
N GLU A 307 -22.47 13.61 11.37
CA GLU A 307 -21.16 14.19 11.62
C GLU A 307 -20.21 14.01 10.43
N VAL A 308 -19.29 14.95 10.26
CA VAL A 308 -18.26 14.85 9.20
C VAL A 308 -17.30 13.68 9.52
N VAL A 309 -17.21 12.73 8.62
CA VAL A 309 -16.22 11.65 8.70
C VAL A 309 -14.83 12.26 8.58
N SER A 310 -14.05 12.22 9.64
CA SER A 310 -12.75 12.92 9.70
C SER A 310 -11.70 12.12 10.46
N THR A 311 -10.46 12.50 10.25
CA THR A 311 -9.30 11.98 10.97
C THR A 311 -8.44 13.13 11.50
N MET A 312 -7.54 12.82 12.44
CA MET A 312 -6.55 13.72 12.97
C MET A 312 -5.19 13.04 12.92
N PHE A 313 -4.35 13.44 11.98
CA PHE A 313 -3.00 12.89 11.86
C PHE A 313 -2.02 13.64 12.73
N ASN A 314 -2.00 14.97 12.62
CA ASN A 314 -1.08 15.80 13.36
C ASN A 314 -1.52 15.98 14.82
N GLN A 315 -0.82 15.31 15.74
CA GLN A 315 -1.12 15.32 17.18
C GLN A 315 -0.77 16.65 17.87
N TYR A 316 -0.06 17.56 17.21
CA TYR A 316 0.34 18.85 17.73
C TYR A 316 -0.66 19.94 17.36
N THR A 317 -0.97 20.10 16.09
CA THR A 317 -1.94 21.09 15.60
C THR A 317 -3.39 20.68 15.87
N ARG A 318 -3.66 19.35 15.86
CA ARG A 318 -4.96 18.73 16.13
C ARG A 318 -6.07 19.17 15.17
N HIS A 319 -5.73 19.60 13.96
CA HIS A 319 -6.71 19.87 12.91
C HIS A 319 -7.43 18.59 12.49
N ARG A 320 -8.71 18.70 12.25
CA ARG A 320 -9.55 17.59 11.76
C ARG A 320 -9.61 17.65 10.25
N LEU A 321 -9.18 16.58 9.63
CA LEU A 321 -9.21 16.43 8.18
C LEU A 321 -10.45 15.62 7.78
N GLY A 322 -11.45 16.28 7.19
CA GLY A 322 -12.67 15.66 6.68
C GLY A 322 -12.36 14.87 5.40
N TYR A 323 -12.85 13.65 5.31
CA TYR A 323 -12.75 12.85 4.09
C TYR A 323 -13.74 13.34 3.03
N MET A 324 -13.25 13.55 1.81
CA MET A 324 -14.06 14.00 0.69
C MET A 324 -14.73 12.82 0.00
N CYS A 325 -16.01 12.98 -0.30
CA CYS A 325 -16.77 12.00 -1.07
C CYS A 325 -16.39 12.08 -2.56
N GLY A 326 -16.41 10.96 -3.25
CA GLY A 326 -16.19 10.91 -4.68
C GLY A 326 -17.18 11.76 -5.50
N GLU A 327 -18.37 12.06 -4.98
CA GLU A 327 -19.32 12.99 -5.59
C GLU A 327 -19.06 14.46 -5.27
N GLY A 328 -18.07 14.77 -4.42
CA GLY A 328 -17.68 16.13 -4.03
C GLY A 328 -17.04 16.94 -5.17
N LYS A 329 -17.85 17.43 -6.09
CA LYS A 329 -17.40 18.11 -7.32
C LYS A 329 -16.61 19.39 -7.07
N ILE A 330 -16.86 20.09 -5.96
CA ILE A 330 -16.13 21.31 -5.60
C ILE A 330 -14.70 20.94 -5.27
N PHE A 331 -14.50 19.94 -4.42
CA PHE A 331 -13.18 19.43 -4.08
C PHE A 331 -12.42 18.94 -5.32
N ARG A 332 -13.04 18.08 -6.15
CA ARG A 332 -12.39 17.58 -7.37
C ARG A 332 -11.91 18.70 -8.27
N ARG A 333 -12.76 19.72 -8.51
CA ARG A 333 -12.37 20.88 -9.31
C ARG A 333 -11.18 21.62 -8.72
N ARG A 334 -11.14 21.83 -7.40
CA ARG A 334 -9.98 22.46 -6.73
C ARG A 334 -8.71 21.67 -6.95
N MET A 335 -8.78 20.34 -6.83
CA MET A 335 -7.62 19.46 -7.07
C MET A 335 -7.15 19.52 -8.53
N VAL A 336 -8.05 19.49 -9.50
CA VAL A 336 -7.71 19.62 -10.93
C VAL A 336 -7.00 20.95 -11.20
N GLU A 337 -7.54 22.08 -10.71
CA GLU A 337 -6.94 23.40 -10.91
C GLU A 337 -5.58 23.53 -10.21
N LEU A 338 -5.43 22.95 -9.01
CA LEU A 338 -4.15 22.91 -8.31
C LEU A 338 -3.09 22.13 -9.13
N VAL A 339 -3.44 20.95 -9.63
CA VAL A 339 -2.52 20.11 -10.43
C VAL A 339 -2.15 20.82 -11.74
N LYS A 340 -3.09 21.52 -12.41
CA LYS A 340 -2.80 22.35 -13.59
C LYS A 340 -1.80 23.46 -13.27
N THR A 341 -2.02 24.16 -12.16
CA THR A 341 -1.12 25.22 -11.69
C THR A 341 0.29 24.68 -11.44
N LEU A 342 0.38 23.55 -10.75
CA LEU A 342 1.67 22.89 -10.46
C LEU A 342 2.36 22.41 -11.73
N GLN A 343 1.64 21.78 -12.66
CA GLN A 343 2.19 21.37 -13.96
C GLN A 343 2.70 22.59 -14.75
N SER A 344 1.98 23.74 -14.70
CA SER A 344 2.45 24.97 -15.36
C SER A 344 3.77 25.51 -14.80
N CYS A 345 4.14 25.11 -13.59
CA CYS A 345 5.45 25.39 -12.98
C CYS A 345 6.58 24.46 -13.48
N GLY A 346 6.26 23.49 -14.35
CA GLY A 346 7.22 22.57 -14.94
C GLY A 346 7.33 21.21 -14.23
N LEU A 347 6.39 20.86 -13.32
CA LEU A 347 6.37 19.53 -12.71
C LEU A 347 6.12 18.45 -13.76
N ASN A 348 6.76 17.30 -13.57
CA ASN A 348 6.69 16.16 -14.48
C ASN A 348 5.57 15.16 -14.10
N GLY A 349 5.04 15.27 -12.91
CA GLY A 349 3.93 14.47 -12.38
C GLY A 349 3.45 14.98 -11.02
N GLN A 350 2.51 14.26 -10.42
CA GLN A 350 1.90 14.65 -9.15
C GLN A 350 1.81 13.46 -8.20
N TYR A 351 2.26 13.62 -6.97
CA TYR A 351 1.95 12.71 -5.87
C TYR A 351 0.70 13.20 -5.14
N MET A 352 -0.37 12.42 -5.22
CA MET A 352 -1.65 12.65 -4.55
C MET A 352 -1.81 11.62 -3.44
N ASP A 353 -1.51 12.04 -2.23
CA ASP A 353 -1.51 11.19 -1.05
C ASP A 353 -2.88 10.60 -0.72
N MET A 354 -2.89 9.43 -0.07
CA MET A 354 -4.04 8.71 0.46
C MET A 354 -5.02 8.10 -0.54
N ILE A 355 -5.05 8.43 -1.83
CA ILE A 355 -6.06 7.92 -2.77
C ILE A 355 -6.10 6.39 -2.74
N SER A 356 -4.94 5.73 -2.83
CA SER A 356 -4.85 4.27 -2.81
C SER A 356 -4.78 3.68 -1.40
N HIS A 357 -4.49 4.48 -0.38
CA HIS A 357 -4.42 4.05 1.02
C HIS A 357 -5.72 4.26 1.81
N MET A 358 -6.61 5.12 1.35
CA MET A 358 -7.79 5.47 2.10
C MET A 358 -8.73 4.29 2.35
N GLY A 359 -9.16 4.12 3.59
CA GLY A 359 -10.18 3.18 4.01
C GLY A 359 -11.54 3.43 3.36
N VAL A 360 -12.37 2.40 3.37
CA VAL A 360 -13.73 2.52 2.89
C VAL A 360 -14.60 3.13 3.99
N HIS A 361 -15.25 4.24 3.66
CA HIS A 361 -16.21 4.89 4.52
C HIS A 361 -17.56 4.97 3.84
N HIS A 362 -18.61 4.74 4.61
CA HIS A 362 -19.99 4.92 4.15
C HIS A 362 -20.35 6.40 4.19
N CYS A 363 -20.79 6.95 3.07
CA CYS A 363 -21.24 8.34 3.00
C CYS A 363 -22.76 8.44 3.06
N TYR A 364 -23.28 9.21 4.01
CA TYR A 364 -24.71 9.50 4.20
C TYR A 364 -25.03 10.98 3.96
N ASN A 365 -24.15 11.73 3.31
CA ASN A 365 -24.37 13.17 3.06
C ASN A 365 -25.63 13.37 2.19
N PRO A 366 -26.68 14.04 2.71
CA PRO A 366 -27.94 14.24 1.98
C PRO A 366 -27.82 15.19 0.79
N ARG A 367 -26.69 15.90 0.64
CA ARG A 367 -26.40 16.77 -0.51
C ARG A 367 -25.93 15.99 -1.72
N HIS A 368 -25.56 14.72 -1.55
CA HIS A 368 -25.06 13.84 -2.60
C HIS A 368 -26.21 13.08 -3.28
N LYS A 369 -25.99 12.65 -4.52
CA LYS A 369 -27.00 11.93 -5.30
C LYS A 369 -26.85 10.42 -5.26
N HIS A 370 -25.68 9.92 -4.79
CA HIS A 370 -25.49 8.49 -4.61
C HIS A 370 -26.40 7.92 -3.51
N ALA A 371 -26.57 6.62 -3.46
CA ALA A 371 -27.33 5.98 -2.40
C ALA A 371 -26.66 6.17 -1.03
N PRO A 372 -27.43 6.38 0.05
CA PRO A 372 -26.87 6.46 1.39
C PRO A 372 -26.00 5.26 1.71
N GLY A 373 -24.77 5.49 2.20
CA GLY A 373 -23.83 4.44 2.54
C GLY A 373 -23.14 3.74 1.37
N ASP A 374 -23.31 4.21 0.12
CA ASP A 374 -22.60 3.67 -1.04
C ASP A 374 -21.09 3.95 -0.91
N VAL A 375 -20.29 2.89 -0.97
CA VAL A 375 -18.82 2.97 -0.85
C VAL A 375 -18.11 2.98 -2.20
N GLN A 376 -18.77 2.48 -3.26
CA GLN A 376 -18.20 2.47 -4.61
C GLN A 376 -17.97 3.88 -5.14
N ILE A 377 -18.79 4.83 -4.71
CA ILE A 377 -18.65 6.24 -5.10
C ILE A 377 -17.27 6.84 -4.79
N MET A 378 -16.56 6.31 -3.81
CA MET A 378 -15.21 6.75 -3.51
C MET A 378 -14.23 6.39 -4.63
N LEU A 379 -14.23 5.11 -5.05
CA LEU A 379 -13.39 4.66 -6.15
C LEU A 379 -13.73 5.39 -7.45
N ASP A 380 -15.03 5.45 -7.78
CA ASP A 380 -15.53 6.09 -9.00
C ASP A 380 -15.17 7.59 -9.01
N GLY A 381 -15.24 8.25 -7.86
CA GLY A 381 -14.92 9.67 -7.73
C GLY A 381 -13.44 9.98 -7.86
N TYR A 382 -12.56 9.15 -7.29
CA TYR A 382 -11.11 9.33 -7.45
C TYR A 382 -10.65 9.02 -8.88
N ARG A 383 -11.20 8.00 -9.51
CA ARG A 383 -10.98 7.74 -10.94
C ARG A 383 -11.45 8.93 -11.78
N ALA A 384 -12.66 9.43 -11.54
CA ALA A 384 -13.17 10.60 -12.24
C ALA A 384 -12.28 11.84 -12.05
N MET A 385 -11.71 12.06 -10.85
CA MET A 385 -10.76 13.16 -10.60
C MET A 385 -9.49 13.00 -11.43
N ILE A 386 -8.94 11.79 -11.50
CA ILE A 386 -7.75 11.49 -12.30
C ILE A 386 -8.05 11.67 -13.80
N ASP A 387 -9.21 11.20 -14.25
CA ASP A 387 -9.67 11.39 -15.63
C ASP A 387 -9.87 12.88 -15.98
N GLU A 388 -10.42 13.67 -15.07
CA GLU A 388 -10.55 15.14 -15.22
C GLU A 388 -9.16 15.81 -15.32
N ILE A 389 -8.17 15.36 -14.54
CA ILE A 389 -6.77 15.82 -14.66
C ILE A 389 -6.19 15.44 -16.02
N HIS A 390 -6.37 14.20 -16.47
CA HIS A 390 -5.86 13.74 -17.76
C HIS A 390 -6.55 14.39 -18.96
N ALA A 391 -7.80 14.82 -18.82
CA ALA A 391 -8.50 15.60 -19.85
C ALA A 391 -7.85 16.98 -20.04
N GLU A 392 -7.34 17.60 -18.98
CA GLU A 392 -6.64 18.90 -19.01
C GLU A 392 -5.15 18.75 -19.35
N ILE A 393 -4.52 17.68 -18.86
CA ILE A 393 -3.07 17.43 -19.00
C ILE A 393 -2.87 15.96 -19.44
N PRO A 394 -3.01 15.65 -20.73
CA PRO A 394 -2.94 14.27 -21.21
C PRO A 394 -1.63 13.57 -20.85
N GLY A 395 -1.72 12.37 -20.28
CA GLY A 395 -0.58 11.54 -19.93
C GLY A 395 0.28 12.03 -18.76
N PHE A 396 -0.21 13.00 -17.97
CA PHE A 396 0.48 13.48 -16.78
C PHE A 396 0.43 12.43 -15.67
N PRO A 397 1.55 11.87 -15.20
CA PRO A 397 1.53 10.77 -14.25
C PRO A 397 1.06 11.20 -12.86
N ILE A 398 0.07 10.49 -12.35
CA ILE A 398 -0.41 10.63 -10.97
C ILE A 398 0.06 9.42 -10.18
N THR A 399 0.72 9.65 -9.05
CA THR A 399 1.14 8.62 -8.11
C THR A 399 0.42 8.80 -6.77
N SER A 400 0.34 7.74 -5.95
CA SER A 400 -0.34 7.80 -4.66
C SER A 400 0.33 6.91 -3.62
N GLU A 401 -0.22 6.92 -2.40
CA GLU A 401 0.24 6.14 -1.27
C GLU A 401 -0.35 4.73 -1.30
N SER A 402 0.47 3.73 -0.97
CA SER A 402 0.10 2.32 -0.75
C SER A 402 -0.37 1.54 -1.99
N CYS A 403 -0.14 0.25 -1.96
CA CYS A 403 -0.55 -0.68 -3.01
C CYS A 403 -2.07 -0.86 -3.03
N GLY A 404 -2.67 -0.77 -4.21
CA GLY A 404 -4.10 -0.96 -4.39
C GLY A 404 -4.42 -1.40 -5.82
N GLU A 405 -4.78 -2.67 -6.01
CA GLU A 405 -5.07 -3.21 -7.35
C GLU A 405 -6.21 -2.47 -8.06
N CYS A 406 -7.17 -1.94 -7.30
CA CYS A 406 -8.32 -1.22 -7.84
C CYS A 406 -7.97 0.10 -8.53
N PHE A 407 -6.74 0.57 -8.43
CA PHE A 407 -6.24 1.79 -9.08
C PHE A 407 -5.14 1.55 -10.12
N LEU A 408 -4.86 0.30 -10.48
CA LEU A 408 -3.82 -0.03 -11.46
C LEU A 408 -4.03 0.60 -12.84
N ASP A 409 -5.28 0.85 -13.21
CA ASP A 409 -5.68 1.48 -14.47
C ASP A 409 -5.69 3.01 -14.43
N SER A 410 -5.50 3.61 -13.27
CA SER A 410 -5.66 5.05 -13.07
C SER A 410 -4.39 5.70 -12.52
N LEU A 411 -3.64 5.01 -11.63
CA LEU A 411 -2.41 5.51 -11.04
C LEU A 411 -1.18 5.02 -11.81
N ALA A 412 -0.29 5.94 -12.13
CA ALA A 412 0.98 5.64 -12.80
C ALA A 412 2.00 4.93 -11.89
N GLY A 413 1.85 5.06 -10.57
CA GLY A 413 2.71 4.42 -9.60
C GLY A 413 2.24 4.61 -8.17
N VAL A 414 2.76 3.79 -7.27
CA VAL A 414 2.41 3.79 -5.85
C VAL A 414 3.63 3.75 -4.94
N THR A 415 3.53 4.45 -3.81
CA THR A 415 4.49 4.35 -2.72
C THR A 415 4.19 3.13 -1.88
N VAL A 416 5.19 2.32 -1.64
CA VAL A 416 5.07 1.12 -0.80
C VAL A 416 5.36 1.48 0.65
N CYS A 417 4.35 1.43 1.49
CA CYS A 417 4.45 1.83 2.90
C CYS A 417 5.14 0.77 3.77
N ASN A 418 4.84 -0.50 3.56
CA ASN A 418 5.35 -1.59 4.40
C ASN A 418 6.80 -2.00 4.12
N SER A 419 7.51 -1.35 3.20
CA SER A 419 8.94 -1.60 3.03
C SER A 419 9.76 -1.18 4.25
N ILE A 420 9.21 -0.27 5.05
CA ILE A 420 9.78 0.15 6.34
C ILE A 420 9.03 -0.51 7.51
N SER A 421 9.78 -0.92 8.52
CA SER A 421 9.23 -1.64 9.68
C SER A 421 8.89 -0.73 10.84
N SER A 422 9.58 0.41 10.96
CA SER A 422 9.48 1.31 12.11
C SER A 422 8.19 2.12 12.14
N GLU A 423 7.67 2.51 10.99
CA GLU A 423 6.59 3.48 10.90
C GLU A 423 5.22 2.81 10.73
N HIS A 424 5.06 1.91 9.76
CA HIS A 424 3.77 1.30 9.45
C HIS A 424 3.53 -0.04 10.13
N LEU A 425 4.57 -0.78 10.44
CA LEU A 425 4.47 -2.02 11.19
C LEU A 425 4.69 -1.78 12.69
N ARG A 426 3.75 -1.15 13.34
CA ARG A 426 3.79 -0.88 14.80
C ARG A 426 3.86 -2.14 15.66
N LYS A 427 3.55 -3.29 15.08
CA LYS A 427 3.57 -4.58 15.75
C LYS A 427 4.85 -5.32 15.36
N ASP A 428 5.66 -5.66 16.33
CA ASP A 428 6.96 -6.34 16.20
C ASP A 428 6.90 -7.75 15.60
N PHE A 429 5.70 -8.33 15.53
CA PHE A 429 5.45 -9.69 15.08
C PHE A 429 4.97 -9.82 13.64
N LEU A 430 4.79 -8.72 12.92
CA LEU A 430 4.39 -8.76 11.51
C LEU A 430 5.62 -8.97 10.63
N GLU A 431 5.50 -9.90 9.69
CA GLU A 431 6.49 -10.16 8.65
C GLU A 431 5.98 -9.60 7.32
N VAL A 432 6.80 -8.79 6.66
CA VAL A 432 6.47 -8.24 5.34
C VAL A 432 6.93 -9.20 4.26
N VAL A 433 6.02 -9.53 3.35
CA VAL A 433 6.30 -10.36 2.16
C VAL A 433 5.89 -9.62 0.89
N PRO A 434 6.59 -9.82 -0.23
CA PRO A 434 6.30 -9.11 -1.48
C PRO A 434 5.14 -9.76 -2.26
N LEU A 435 3.96 -9.86 -1.63
CA LEU A 435 2.77 -10.44 -2.24
C LEU A 435 2.30 -9.60 -3.44
N PHE A 436 2.22 -8.28 -3.27
CA PHE A 436 1.80 -7.37 -4.34
C PHE A 436 2.78 -7.40 -5.53
N PRO A 437 4.12 -7.29 -5.34
CA PRO A 437 5.07 -7.51 -6.42
C PRO A 437 4.97 -8.88 -7.09
N ALA A 438 4.73 -9.95 -6.33
CA ALA A 438 4.57 -11.29 -6.91
C ALA A 438 3.38 -11.38 -7.86
N VAL A 439 2.33 -10.57 -7.65
CA VAL A 439 1.13 -10.55 -8.50
C VAL A 439 1.23 -9.51 -9.62
N TYR A 440 1.69 -8.28 -9.32
CA TYR A 440 1.53 -7.10 -10.18
C TYR A 440 2.82 -6.52 -10.75
N HIS A 441 3.94 -7.20 -10.59
CA HIS A 441 5.24 -6.72 -11.08
C HIS A 441 5.18 -6.40 -12.58
N GLY A 442 5.75 -5.25 -12.96
CA GLY A 442 5.75 -4.76 -14.34
C GLY A 442 4.45 -4.11 -14.82
N GLN A 443 3.35 -4.19 -14.07
CA GLN A 443 2.08 -3.54 -14.41
C GLN A 443 1.92 -2.14 -13.80
N THR A 444 2.62 -1.86 -12.70
CA THR A 444 2.67 -0.53 -12.08
C THR A 444 4.08 -0.23 -11.61
N VAL A 445 4.36 1.03 -11.34
CA VAL A 445 5.60 1.45 -10.70
C VAL A 445 5.41 1.45 -9.19
N MET A 446 6.26 0.69 -8.49
CA MET A 446 6.34 0.68 -7.04
C MET A 446 7.63 1.36 -6.61
N PHE A 447 7.56 2.30 -5.69
CA PHE A 447 8.73 2.94 -5.09
C PHE A 447 8.59 2.98 -3.56
N GLY A 448 9.71 2.87 -2.86
CA GLY A 448 9.72 2.77 -1.40
C GLY A 448 9.43 4.09 -0.70
N ASN A 449 9.35 4.05 0.62
CA ASN A 449 9.01 5.17 1.48
C ASN A 449 9.96 5.24 2.68
N TYR A 450 10.29 6.43 3.13
CA TYR A 450 10.94 6.80 4.41
C TYR A 450 12.23 6.07 4.83
N ALA A 451 12.95 5.40 3.92
CA ALA A 451 14.29 4.87 4.23
C ALA A 451 15.26 6.05 4.45
N SER A 452 15.46 6.46 5.70
CA SER A 452 16.25 7.65 6.06
C SER A 452 17.60 7.28 6.66
N MET A 453 18.68 7.90 6.15
CA MET A 453 20.03 7.73 6.70
C MET A 453 20.18 8.31 8.11
N THR A 454 19.32 9.23 8.50
CA THR A 454 19.32 9.79 9.87
C THR A 454 18.64 8.87 10.88
N GLY A 455 17.95 7.82 10.41
CA GLY A 455 17.22 6.87 11.24
C GLY A 455 15.84 7.33 11.68
N VAL A 456 15.56 8.62 11.66
CA VAL A 456 14.27 9.21 12.07
C VAL A 456 13.93 10.35 11.13
N THR A 457 12.69 10.41 10.70
CA THR A 457 12.18 11.50 9.88
C THR A 457 12.24 12.84 10.62
N PRO A 458 12.81 13.90 10.03
CA PRO A 458 12.86 15.21 10.65
C PRO A 458 11.46 15.85 10.78
N TRP A 459 11.35 16.79 11.67
CA TRP A 459 10.16 17.60 11.87
C TRP A 459 10.02 18.71 10.83
N ASP A 460 8.79 19.14 10.59
CA ASP A 460 8.56 20.38 9.86
C ASP A 460 9.15 21.56 10.66
N ILE A 461 9.95 22.39 10.00
CA ILE A 461 10.55 23.58 10.60
C ILE A 461 9.51 24.60 11.08
N MET A 462 8.26 24.49 10.62
CA MET A 462 7.15 25.32 11.12
C MET A 462 6.63 24.89 12.48
N TRP A 463 7.06 23.74 12.98
CA TRP A 463 6.68 23.28 14.33
C TRP A 463 7.53 23.94 15.40
N PRO A 464 6.96 24.13 16.61
CA PRO A 464 7.71 24.66 17.74
C PRO A 464 8.96 23.83 18.05
N PRO A 465 10.09 24.45 18.41
CA PRO A 465 11.32 23.71 18.74
C PRO A 465 11.15 22.65 19.83
N GLU A 466 10.29 22.88 20.81
CA GLU A 466 9.98 21.98 21.93
C GLU A 466 9.30 20.67 21.45
N ASP A 467 8.66 20.69 20.28
CA ASP A 467 8.02 19.53 19.69
C ASP A 467 8.95 18.77 18.73
N ARG A 468 10.15 19.28 18.48
CA ARG A 468 11.16 18.69 17.55
C ARG A 468 12.19 17.81 18.28
N TRP A 469 11.71 16.96 19.19
CA TRP A 469 12.55 16.12 20.05
C TRP A 469 13.39 15.08 19.30
N GLN A 470 13.07 14.75 18.04
CA GLN A 470 13.84 13.80 17.23
C GLN A 470 15.25 14.29 16.92
N GLU A 471 15.48 15.60 16.94
CA GLU A 471 16.79 16.19 16.69
C GLU A 471 17.77 16.01 17.86
N GLU A 472 17.31 15.49 19.01
CA GLU A 472 18.11 15.35 20.24
C GLU A 472 19.17 14.25 20.19
N SER A 473 19.07 13.30 19.26
CA SER A 473 19.92 12.10 19.26
C SER A 473 20.39 11.70 17.85
N ALA A 474 21.55 11.08 17.80
CA ALA A 474 22.09 10.43 16.60
C ALA A 474 21.40 9.07 16.40
N TRP A 475 20.17 9.07 15.94
CA TRP A 475 19.34 7.87 15.83
C TRP A 475 19.95 6.79 14.93
N HIS A 476 20.71 7.16 13.90
CA HIS A 476 21.43 6.23 13.03
C HIS A 476 22.54 5.45 13.76
N GLU A 477 23.06 5.95 14.86
CA GLU A 477 23.99 5.24 15.73
C GLU A 477 23.26 4.29 16.69
N ILE A 478 22.06 4.68 17.14
CA ILE A 478 21.21 3.89 18.03
C ILE A 478 20.59 2.72 17.27
N TYR A 479 20.17 2.95 16.00
CA TYR A 479 19.54 1.97 15.12
C TYR A 479 20.40 1.76 13.85
N PRO A 480 21.59 1.16 13.96
CA PRO A 480 22.59 1.18 12.88
C PRO A 480 22.23 0.33 11.67
N ASP A 481 21.26 -0.58 11.77
CA ASP A 481 20.87 -1.47 10.69
C ASP A 481 19.56 -1.04 10.01
N GLN A 482 18.78 -0.14 10.62
CA GLN A 482 17.44 0.22 10.15
C GLN A 482 17.44 0.72 8.70
N TYR A 483 18.24 1.72 8.37
CA TYR A 483 18.32 2.28 7.01
C TYR A 483 18.70 1.20 5.98
N TYR A 484 19.65 0.35 6.32
CA TYR A 484 20.18 -0.64 5.38
C TYR A 484 19.19 -1.74 5.06
N ILE A 485 18.42 -2.22 6.05
CA ILE A 485 17.40 -3.25 5.79
C ILE A 485 16.21 -2.68 5.02
N GLU A 486 15.75 -1.47 5.35
CA GLU A 486 14.63 -0.83 4.67
C GLU A 486 14.97 -0.53 3.20
N SER A 487 16.17 -0.02 2.95
CA SER A 487 16.69 0.18 1.59
C SER A 487 16.87 -1.14 0.83
N SER A 488 17.41 -2.18 1.48
CA SER A 488 17.61 -3.51 0.87
C SER A 488 16.30 -4.17 0.48
N ARG A 489 15.23 -4.04 1.27
CA ARG A 489 13.90 -4.58 0.94
C ARG A 489 13.39 -4.06 -0.38
N ASN A 490 13.52 -2.76 -0.65
CA ASN A 490 13.09 -2.19 -1.91
C ASN A 490 13.72 -2.92 -3.09
N ILE A 491 15.04 -3.10 -3.08
CA ILE A 491 15.77 -3.77 -4.16
C ILE A 491 15.31 -5.23 -4.32
N ILE A 492 15.33 -5.97 -3.22
CA ILE A 492 15.03 -7.42 -3.25
C ILE A 492 13.59 -7.69 -3.66
N PHE A 493 12.66 -6.82 -3.29
CA PHE A 493 11.24 -6.96 -3.65
C PHE A 493 10.89 -6.42 -5.04
N GLY A 494 11.89 -5.92 -5.82
CA GLY A 494 11.67 -5.36 -7.15
C GLY A 494 11.02 -3.99 -7.13
N ILE A 495 11.17 -3.25 -6.03
CA ILE A 495 10.67 -1.90 -5.81
C ILE A 495 11.77 -0.91 -6.16
N GLN A 496 11.44 0.19 -6.83
CA GLN A 496 12.42 1.22 -7.16
C GLN A 496 13.06 1.78 -5.89
N PRO A 497 14.40 1.91 -5.86
CA PRO A 497 15.14 2.45 -4.72
C PRO A 497 14.61 3.81 -4.26
N THR A 498 14.63 4.03 -2.96
CA THR A 498 14.20 5.31 -2.36
C THR A 498 15.15 5.71 -1.24
N VAL A 499 15.44 6.99 -1.15
CA VAL A 499 16.08 7.62 0.00
C VAL A 499 15.24 8.78 0.49
N CYS A 500 15.07 8.89 1.79
CA CYS A 500 14.34 9.97 2.44
C CYS A 500 15.31 10.91 3.17
N ASP A 501 14.95 12.20 3.22
CA ASP A 501 15.67 13.22 4.01
C ASP A 501 17.15 13.34 3.65
N PHE A 502 17.45 13.28 2.35
CA PHE A 502 18.81 13.47 1.84
C PHE A 502 19.15 14.97 1.80
N TYR A 503 19.42 15.55 2.97
CA TYR A 503 19.71 16.97 3.17
C TYR A 503 21.19 17.31 3.03
N PRO A 504 21.58 18.62 2.99
CA PRO A 504 22.97 19.02 2.89
C PRO A 504 23.89 18.40 3.94
N ALA A 505 23.41 18.26 5.19
CA ALA A 505 24.18 17.61 6.25
C ALA A 505 24.43 16.12 5.94
N VAL A 506 23.42 15.39 5.48
CA VAL A 506 23.52 13.98 5.09
C VAL A 506 24.42 13.81 3.86
N ALA A 507 24.36 14.74 2.92
CA ALA A 507 25.20 14.74 1.72
C ALA A 507 26.70 15.01 2.00
N ALA A 508 27.03 15.78 3.05
CA ALA A 508 28.38 16.31 3.28
C ALA A 508 29.12 15.64 4.46
N LYS A 509 28.45 15.35 5.59
CA LYS A 509 29.13 14.88 6.80
C LYS A 509 29.68 13.46 6.67
N ASP A 510 30.86 13.22 7.25
CA ASP A 510 31.57 11.93 7.18
C ASP A 510 30.82 10.80 7.91
N GLU A 511 30.08 11.10 8.96
CA GLU A 511 29.27 10.12 9.70
C GLU A 511 28.27 9.36 8.81
N TYR A 512 27.77 10.00 7.73
CA TYR A 512 26.86 9.37 6.77
C TYR A 512 27.58 8.77 5.54
N ALA A 513 28.90 8.84 5.45
CA ALA A 513 29.62 8.33 4.29
C ALA A 513 29.37 6.83 4.00
N PRO A 514 29.33 5.93 5.00
CA PRO A 514 29.01 4.52 4.76
C PRO A 514 27.60 4.31 4.18
N ALA A 515 26.61 5.07 4.66
CA ALA A 515 25.24 5.01 4.17
C ALA A 515 25.11 5.57 2.73
N ARG A 516 25.84 6.64 2.40
CA ARG A 516 25.91 7.17 1.02
C ARG A 516 26.54 6.19 0.03
N VAL A 517 27.62 5.50 0.46
CA VAL A 517 28.25 4.45 -0.37
C VAL A 517 27.29 3.30 -0.59
N PHE A 518 26.54 2.91 0.43
CA PHE A 518 25.52 1.87 0.32
C PHE A 518 24.38 2.29 -0.62
N LEU A 519 23.88 3.53 -0.51
CA LEU A 519 22.88 4.07 -1.44
C LEU A 519 23.36 3.98 -2.88
N GLN A 520 24.59 4.44 -3.16
CA GLN A 520 25.16 4.39 -4.50
C GLN A 520 25.20 2.94 -5.02
N LYS A 521 25.73 2.00 -4.23
CA LYS A 521 25.76 0.57 -4.59
C LYS A 521 24.38 -0.01 -4.87
N SER A 522 23.38 0.33 -4.05
CA SER A 522 22.01 -0.16 -4.22
C SER A 522 21.38 0.36 -5.51
N VAL A 523 21.55 1.63 -5.82
CA VAL A 523 21.02 2.24 -7.06
C VAL A 523 21.72 1.68 -8.31
N GLU A 524 23.06 1.58 -8.29
CA GLU A 524 23.83 0.99 -9.38
C GLU A 524 23.51 -0.50 -9.59
N PHE A 525 23.27 -1.24 -8.51
CA PHE A 525 22.84 -2.64 -8.57
C PHE A 525 21.44 -2.74 -9.19
N TYR A 526 20.47 -1.95 -8.73
CA TYR A 526 19.14 -1.91 -9.30
C TYR A 526 19.16 -1.53 -10.79
N HIS A 527 19.88 -0.48 -11.15
CA HIS A 527 20.04 -0.03 -12.53
C HIS A 527 20.60 -1.14 -13.44
N ARG A 528 21.65 -1.83 -12.97
CA ARG A 528 22.30 -2.94 -13.71
C ARG A 528 21.38 -4.13 -13.96
N TYR A 529 20.52 -4.46 -13.00
CA TYR A 529 19.66 -5.63 -13.04
C TYR A 529 18.18 -5.30 -13.20
N LYS A 530 17.88 -4.11 -13.75
CA LYS A 530 16.50 -3.65 -13.97
C LYS A 530 15.69 -4.59 -14.87
N ASP A 531 16.33 -5.31 -15.79
CA ASP A 531 15.69 -6.32 -16.65
C ASP A 531 15.13 -7.52 -15.85
N PHE A 532 15.65 -7.78 -14.66
CA PHE A 532 15.08 -8.71 -13.69
C PHE A 532 14.16 -7.99 -12.70
N LEU A 533 14.69 -6.99 -12.00
CA LEU A 533 14.06 -6.37 -10.83
C LEU A 533 12.91 -5.42 -11.16
N PHE A 534 12.75 -5.01 -12.39
CA PHE A 534 11.61 -4.22 -12.86
C PHE A 534 10.84 -4.91 -13.98
N TYR A 535 11.55 -5.38 -15.01
CA TYR A 535 10.91 -5.99 -16.18
C TYR A 535 10.73 -7.51 -16.07
N GLY A 536 11.31 -8.12 -15.06
CA GLY A 536 11.27 -9.56 -14.83
C GLY A 536 10.03 -10.02 -14.10
N TYR A 537 10.07 -11.24 -13.69
CA TYR A 537 8.98 -12.00 -13.10
C TYR A 537 9.47 -12.70 -11.85
N MET A 538 8.82 -12.46 -10.71
CA MET A 538 9.20 -13.09 -9.45
C MET A 538 8.86 -14.58 -9.46
N LEU A 539 9.84 -15.39 -9.08
CA LEU A 539 9.71 -16.84 -8.90
C LEU A 539 9.69 -17.17 -7.40
N SER A 540 9.37 -18.44 -7.11
CA SER A 540 9.37 -18.93 -5.71
C SER A 540 10.72 -18.69 -5.05
N PRO A 541 10.76 -18.07 -3.86
CA PRO A 541 11.98 -17.87 -3.09
C PRO A 541 12.35 -19.06 -2.20
N GLU A 542 11.59 -20.15 -2.27
CA GLU A 542 11.73 -21.31 -1.38
C GLU A 542 13.06 -22.05 -1.56
N GLY A 543 13.58 -22.57 -0.45
CA GLY A 543 14.85 -23.29 -0.42
C GLY A 543 16.06 -22.43 -0.08
N PHE A 544 15.84 -21.19 0.35
CA PHE A 544 16.90 -20.29 0.84
C PHE A 544 17.07 -20.43 2.36
N GLU A 545 18.31 -20.47 2.81
CA GLU A 545 18.69 -20.57 4.21
C GLU A 545 19.83 -19.60 4.54
N CYS A 546 19.71 -18.92 5.67
CA CYS A 546 20.77 -18.12 6.30
C CYS A 546 20.51 -18.05 7.82
N ASP A 547 21.45 -17.50 8.58
CA ASP A 547 21.24 -17.21 9.99
C ASP A 547 20.27 -16.05 10.20
N GLU A 548 19.68 -15.98 11.40
CA GLU A 548 18.88 -14.86 11.85
C GLU A 548 19.69 -13.89 12.71
N VAL A 549 19.35 -12.62 12.64
CA VAL A 549 19.92 -11.56 13.47
C VAL A 549 18.82 -10.73 14.13
N SER A 550 19.09 -10.22 15.32
CA SER A 550 18.22 -9.25 15.96
C SER A 550 18.50 -7.86 15.40
N VAL A 551 17.47 -7.17 14.96
CA VAL A 551 17.53 -5.80 14.45
C VAL A 551 16.59 -4.92 15.26
N ASP A 552 17.13 -3.82 15.76
CA ASP A 552 16.36 -2.81 16.47
C ASP A 552 15.89 -1.71 15.51
N PHE A 553 14.61 -1.36 15.62
CA PHE A 553 13.97 -0.30 14.86
C PHE A 553 13.40 0.75 15.79
N PHE A 554 13.44 1.99 15.34
CA PHE A 554 12.71 3.07 15.96
C PHE A 554 11.21 2.96 15.63
N GLY A 555 10.41 2.57 16.61
CA GLY A 555 8.98 2.29 16.43
C GLY A 555 8.12 3.50 16.75
N ARG A 556 7.85 4.33 15.74
CA ARG A 556 6.91 5.45 15.86
C ARG A 556 6.26 5.78 14.52
N MET A 557 5.20 6.58 14.58
CA MET A 557 4.73 7.35 13.42
C MET A 557 5.33 8.76 13.43
N ILE A 558 5.29 9.42 12.27
CA ILE A 558 5.87 10.76 12.06
C ILE A 558 5.40 11.80 13.10
N PHE A 559 4.15 11.72 13.54
CA PHE A 559 3.55 12.62 14.55
C PHE A 559 3.48 12.03 15.95
N THR A 560 4.25 10.98 16.24
CA THR A 560 4.24 10.35 17.55
C THR A 560 4.91 11.27 18.57
N LYS A 561 4.25 11.53 19.69
CA LYS A 561 4.86 12.24 20.81
C LYS A 561 5.99 11.42 21.42
N ARG A 562 6.95 12.11 22.06
CA ARG A 562 8.17 11.47 22.61
C ARG A 562 7.87 10.27 23.51
N GLU A 563 6.89 10.38 24.39
CA GLU A 563 6.47 9.32 25.30
C GLU A 563 5.89 8.07 24.61
N MET A 564 5.54 8.18 23.34
CA MET A 564 5.01 7.06 22.53
C MET A 564 6.10 6.37 21.72
N ALA A 565 7.29 6.96 21.62
CA ALA A 565 8.41 6.37 20.90
C ALA A 565 8.94 5.13 21.63
N ARG A 566 9.25 4.08 20.89
CA ARG A 566 9.77 2.82 21.45
C ARG A 566 10.74 2.15 20.49
N THR A 567 11.59 1.30 21.03
CA THR A 567 12.37 0.33 20.24
C THR A 567 11.52 -0.88 19.92
N ILE A 568 11.54 -1.31 18.66
CA ILE A 568 10.95 -2.56 18.19
C ILE A 568 12.10 -3.46 17.77
N THR A 569 12.30 -4.58 18.47
CA THR A 569 13.31 -5.57 18.12
C THR A 569 12.69 -6.71 17.33
N LYS A 570 13.26 -7.03 16.17
CA LYS A 570 12.84 -8.16 15.32
C LYS A 570 13.99 -9.12 15.09
N LYS A 571 13.68 -10.43 15.08
CA LYS A 571 14.56 -11.43 14.50
C LYS A 571 14.26 -11.54 13.02
N LEU A 572 15.26 -11.35 12.19
CA LEU A 572 15.13 -11.30 10.74
C LEU A 572 16.26 -12.10 10.08
N PRO A 573 16.04 -12.68 8.89
CA PRO A 573 17.11 -13.29 8.12
C PRO A 573 18.26 -12.31 7.92
N SER A 574 19.49 -12.73 8.14
CA SER A 574 20.68 -11.87 8.00
C SER A 574 20.96 -11.48 6.55
N VAL A 575 20.41 -12.24 5.59
CA VAL A 575 20.44 -11.97 4.15
C VAL A 575 19.03 -11.98 3.60
N LEU A 576 18.62 -10.88 3.01
CA LEU A 576 17.37 -10.82 2.25
C LEU A 576 17.60 -11.43 0.87
N HIS A 577 16.59 -12.10 0.33
CA HIS A 577 16.68 -12.74 -0.98
C HIS A 577 15.39 -12.68 -1.78
N SER A 578 15.51 -12.85 -3.08
CA SER A 578 14.42 -13.09 -4.03
C SER A 578 14.92 -13.81 -5.27
N VAL A 579 14.04 -14.42 -6.00
CA VAL A 579 14.35 -15.11 -7.26
C VAL A 579 13.55 -14.46 -8.38
N TRP A 580 14.24 -14.10 -9.46
CA TRP A 580 13.63 -13.43 -10.60
C TRP A 580 14.00 -14.12 -11.92
N GLN A 581 13.08 -14.05 -12.86
CA GLN A 581 13.33 -14.45 -14.25
C GLN A 581 13.12 -13.24 -15.16
N ASN A 582 14.10 -12.93 -15.99
CA ASN A 582 13.96 -11.87 -16.99
C ASN A 582 13.17 -12.32 -18.22
N LYS A 583 12.93 -11.40 -19.16
CA LYS A 583 12.18 -11.67 -20.39
C LYS A 583 12.84 -12.70 -21.31
N ASP A 584 14.17 -12.86 -21.21
CA ASP A 584 14.94 -13.85 -21.96
C ASP A 584 14.93 -15.24 -21.34
N GLY A 585 14.23 -15.42 -20.21
CA GLY A 585 14.13 -16.69 -19.50
C GLY A 585 15.31 -16.97 -18.55
N LYS A 586 16.29 -16.08 -18.44
CA LYS A 586 17.39 -16.20 -17.48
C LYS A 586 16.85 -16.04 -16.06
N LYS A 587 17.36 -16.85 -15.13
CA LYS A 587 16.98 -16.82 -13.73
C LYS A 587 18.12 -16.32 -12.87
N GLY A 588 17.83 -15.52 -11.86
CA GLY A 588 18.80 -15.00 -10.91
C GLY A 588 18.28 -15.05 -9.48
N LEU A 589 19.16 -15.45 -8.57
CA LEU A 589 18.99 -15.28 -7.13
C LEU A 589 19.62 -13.93 -6.74
N PHE A 590 18.82 -13.06 -6.18
CA PHE A 590 19.20 -11.73 -5.73
C PHE A 590 19.35 -11.73 -4.21
N LEU A 591 20.48 -11.25 -3.73
CA LEU A 591 20.88 -11.27 -2.32
C LEU A 591 21.20 -9.87 -1.85
N ALA A 592 20.81 -9.55 -0.62
CA ALA A 592 21.22 -8.33 0.07
C ALA A 592 21.63 -8.62 1.52
N ASN A 593 22.90 -8.37 1.82
CA ASN A 593 23.38 -8.36 3.19
C ASN A 593 23.34 -6.93 3.74
N TYR A 594 22.36 -6.66 4.57
CA TYR A 594 22.18 -5.37 5.23
C TYR A 594 22.98 -5.24 6.54
N THR A 595 23.65 -6.32 7.00
CA THR A 595 24.39 -6.34 8.25
C THR A 595 25.82 -5.85 8.09
N SER A 596 26.49 -5.53 9.19
CA SER A 596 27.88 -5.09 9.24
C SER A 596 28.92 -6.23 9.19
N ALA A 597 28.48 -7.49 9.09
CA ALA A 597 29.35 -8.65 9.02
C ALA A 597 29.14 -9.47 7.73
N GLU A 598 30.16 -10.22 7.29
CA GLU A 598 30.00 -11.23 6.24
C GLU A 598 28.98 -12.28 6.68
N ARG A 599 28.10 -12.72 5.77
CA ARG A 599 27.05 -13.70 6.02
C ARG A 599 27.14 -14.88 5.07
N VAL A 600 26.78 -16.05 5.59
CA VAL A 600 26.72 -17.30 4.84
C VAL A 600 25.27 -17.53 4.39
N TRP A 601 25.08 -18.04 3.20
CA TRP A 601 23.79 -18.41 2.65
C TRP A 601 23.85 -19.76 1.93
N SER A 602 22.71 -20.45 1.83
CA SER A 602 22.50 -21.58 0.92
C SER A 602 21.17 -21.46 0.18
N PHE A 603 21.13 -22.01 -1.03
CA PHE A 603 19.94 -22.04 -1.88
C PHE A 603 20.00 -23.25 -2.83
N ASN A 604 19.10 -24.21 -2.63
CA ASN A 604 18.93 -25.36 -3.53
C ASN A 604 20.26 -26.04 -3.92
N GLY A 605 21.12 -26.29 -2.93
CA GLY A 605 22.42 -26.94 -3.11
C GLY A 605 23.58 -26.02 -3.52
N LYS A 606 23.32 -24.75 -3.85
CA LYS A 606 24.35 -23.71 -3.95
C LYS A 606 24.57 -23.09 -2.57
N SER A 607 25.78 -22.64 -2.27
CA SER A 607 26.08 -21.91 -1.03
C SER A 607 27.20 -20.91 -1.27
N GLY A 608 27.26 -19.90 -0.44
CA GLY A 608 28.29 -18.86 -0.55
C GLY A 608 28.34 -17.94 0.65
N LYS A 609 29.12 -16.88 0.49
CA LYS A 609 29.25 -15.79 1.45
C LYS A 609 28.98 -14.48 0.75
N ILE A 610 28.32 -13.58 1.44
CA ILE A 610 28.06 -12.23 0.96
C ILE A 610 28.70 -11.20 1.91
N ALA A 611 29.43 -10.26 1.32
CA ALA A 611 30.14 -9.21 2.06
C ALA A 611 29.19 -8.30 2.85
N PRO A 612 29.68 -7.60 3.90
CA PRO A 612 28.89 -6.62 4.63
C PRO A 612 28.34 -5.52 3.72
N ARG A 613 27.11 -5.08 4.00
CA ARG A 613 26.49 -3.93 3.30
C ARG A 613 26.62 -4.02 1.78
N SER A 614 26.19 -5.17 1.21
CA SER A 614 26.37 -5.44 -0.22
C SER A 614 25.20 -6.19 -0.84
N PHE A 615 25.17 -6.18 -2.16
CA PHE A 615 24.22 -6.89 -3.00
C PHE A 615 24.96 -7.84 -3.94
N GLU A 616 24.37 -8.98 -4.22
CA GLU A 616 24.87 -9.94 -5.21
C GLU A 616 23.74 -10.52 -6.06
N MET A 617 24.04 -10.87 -7.29
CA MET A 617 23.17 -11.65 -8.17
C MET A 617 23.92 -12.92 -8.57
N ILE A 618 23.28 -14.06 -8.34
CA ILE A 618 23.78 -15.38 -8.69
C ILE A 618 22.90 -15.94 -9.82
N GLU A 619 23.48 -16.24 -10.94
CA GLU A 619 22.78 -16.90 -12.05
C GLU A 619 22.41 -18.35 -11.64
N LEU A 620 21.12 -18.73 -11.91
CA LEU A 620 20.54 -20.02 -11.50
C LEU A 620 20.52 -21.04 -12.62
#